data_60ca6887aa389876d9b7e85faee3fdf4
#
_entry.id   60ca6887aa389876d9b7e85faee3fdf4
#
_cell.length_a   1.000
_cell.length_b   1.000
_cell.length_c   1.000
_cell.angle_alpha   90.00
_cell.angle_beta   90.00
_cell.angle_gamma   90.00
#
_symmetry.space_group_name_H-M   'P 1'
#
loop_
_entity.id
_entity.type
_entity.pdbx_description
1 polymer ?
#
loop_
_entity_poly.entity_id
_entity_poly.type
_entity_poly.pdbx_seq_one_letter_code
_entity_poly.pdbx_strand_id
1 'polypeptide(L)'
;MSPKADARADHTDTATKVEEAVLDMLEKQGVLNGINLNEVAKAAGVNRTLVYHHFGSRRGLLRSAIKHELRKRHVQTKTPNEPMRLGARVAHGLRALLQGGSSLRLTTLLHLDGSTAPRLMPNAETTLLQLERDRALGLTPDTDDIPALHASYAAGVYGYALFREVFARDLGIEVEELDARVTAQFERLYDPVGESADKDE
;
A
#
# COMPACT_ATOMS: atom_id res chain seq x y z
N MET A 1 -26.29 24.56 21.82
CA MET A 1 -25.62 23.32 21.34
C MET A 1 -26.72 22.41 20.81
N SER A 2 -26.61 21.94 19.57
CA SER A 2 -27.73 21.29 18.86
C SER A 2 -27.64 19.77 19.01
N PRO A 3 -28.69 19.06 19.45
CA PRO A 3 -28.68 17.59 19.66
C PRO A 3 -28.29 16.78 18.42
N LYS A 4 -28.38 17.35 17.22
CA LYS A 4 -27.95 16.72 15.95
C LYS A 4 -26.43 16.67 15.75
N ALA A 5 -25.65 17.54 16.40
CA ALA A 5 -24.20 17.53 16.31
C ALA A 5 -23.60 16.43 17.21
N ASP A 6 -24.14 16.25 18.40
CA ASP A 6 -23.71 15.21 19.34
C ASP A 6 -24.01 13.79 18.83
N ALA A 7 -25.20 13.57 18.22
CA ALA A 7 -25.55 12.30 17.63
C ALA A 7 -24.65 11.92 16.42
N ARG A 8 -24.21 12.90 15.63
CA ARG A 8 -23.26 12.68 14.51
C ARG A 8 -21.84 12.36 15.01
N ALA A 9 -21.39 13.00 16.07
CA ALA A 9 -20.08 12.73 16.67
C ALA A 9 -20.01 11.32 17.26
N ASP A 10 -21.04 10.89 17.99
CA ASP A 10 -21.17 9.57 18.58
C ASP A 10 -21.25 8.46 17.51
N HIS A 11 -21.98 8.71 16.42
CA HIS A 11 -22.04 7.81 15.26
C HIS A 11 -20.67 7.64 14.55
N THR A 12 -19.89 8.70 14.41
CA THR A 12 -18.57 8.66 13.78
C THR A 12 -17.57 7.92 14.68
N ASP A 13 -17.60 8.13 15.98
CA ASP A 13 -16.75 7.44 16.95
C ASP A 13 -17.04 5.93 16.99
N THR A 14 -18.30 5.54 16.97
CA THR A 14 -18.72 4.14 16.92
C THR A 14 -18.24 3.44 15.65
N ALA A 15 -18.41 4.07 14.48
CA ALA A 15 -17.95 3.51 13.22
C ALA A 15 -16.42 3.29 13.22
N THR A 16 -15.68 4.28 13.69
CA THR A 16 -14.21 4.20 13.80
C THR A 16 -13.77 3.05 14.72
N LYS A 17 -14.36 2.89 15.89
CA LYS A 17 -14.04 1.79 16.81
C LYS A 17 -14.28 0.41 16.18
N VAL A 18 -15.36 0.27 15.43
CA VAL A 18 -15.68 -0.99 14.73
C VAL A 18 -14.69 -1.26 13.61
N GLU A 19 -14.32 -0.24 12.83
CA GLU A 19 -13.34 -0.34 11.75
C GLU A 19 -11.96 -0.72 12.28
N GLU A 20 -11.51 -0.12 13.37
CA GLU A 20 -10.23 -0.45 14.02
C GLU A 20 -10.22 -1.89 14.58
N ALA A 21 -11.31 -2.33 15.22
CA ALA A 21 -11.44 -3.71 15.71
C ALA A 21 -11.34 -4.74 14.57
N VAL A 22 -11.94 -4.46 13.41
CA VAL A 22 -11.84 -5.34 12.24
C VAL A 22 -10.41 -5.41 11.70
N LEU A 23 -9.70 -4.28 11.64
CA LEU A 23 -8.32 -4.24 11.15
C LEU A 23 -7.39 -5.05 12.06
N ASP A 24 -7.52 -4.90 13.37
CA ASP A 24 -6.76 -5.67 14.36
C ASP A 24 -7.04 -7.18 14.23
N MET A 25 -8.30 -7.55 14.01
CA MET A 25 -8.66 -8.97 13.80
C MET A 25 -8.09 -9.52 12.48
N LEU A 26 -8.09 -8.72 11.40
CA LEU A 26 -7.49 -9.13 10.13
C LEU A 26 -5.98 -9.35 10.23
N GLU A 27 -5.28 -8.50 10.99
CA GLU A 27 -3.85 -8.65 11.24
C GLU A 27 -3.54 -9.92 12.05
N LYS A 28 -4.33 -10.21 13.08
CA LYS A 28 -4.08 -11.33 14.00
C LYS A 28 -4.52 -12.69 13.47
N GLN A 29 -5.65 -12.75 12.77
CA GLN A 29 -6.31 -14.00 12.39
C GLN A 29 -6.22 -14.31 10.90
N GLY A 30 -5.80 -13.34 10.07
CA GLY A 30 -5.79 -13.46 8.63
C GLY A 30 -7.20 -13.41 8.02
N VAL A 31 -7.22 -13.29 6.69
CA VAL A 31 -8.47 -13.08 5.92
C VAL A 31 -9.32 -14.34 5.81
N LEU A 32 -8.69 -15.52 5.77
CA LEU A 32 -9.36 -16.80 5.53
C LEU A 32 -10.16 -17.29 6.75
N ASN A 33 -9.76 -16.94 7.97
CA ASN A 33 -10.52 -17.29 9.18
C ASN A 33 -11.89 -16.61 9.24
N GLY A 34 -12.09 -15.64 8.39
CA GLY A 34 -13.32 -14.89 8.33
C GLY A 34 -13.49 -13.94 9.51
N ILE A 35 -14.25 -12.89 9.27
CA ILE A 35 -14.61 -11.93 10.31
C ILE A 35 -15.95 -12.31 10.89
N ASN A 36 -15.99 -12.58 12.19
CA ASN A 36 -17.22 -12.80 12.94
C ASN A 36 -17.73 -11.43 13.44
N LEU A 37 -18.86 -10.97 12.93
CA LEU A 37 -19.44 -9.68 13.34
C LEU A 37 -19.80 -9.60 14.82
N ASN A 38 -20.04 -10.72 15.49
CA ASN A 38 -20.26 -10.71 16.95
C ASN A 38 -18.97 -10.41 17.70
N GLU A 39 -17.86 -10.98 17.25
CA GLU A 39 -16.54 -10.74 17.86
C GLU A 39 -16.09 -9.32 17.63
N VAL A 40 -16.31 -8.78 16.40
CA VAL A 40 -16.04 -7.37 16.09
C VAL A 40 -16.86 -6.44 17.00
N ALA A 41 -18.16 -6.67 17.12
CA ALA A 41 -19.03 -5.86 17.95
C ALA A 41 -18.57 -5.90 19.43
N LYS A 42 -18.20 -7.08 19.93
CA LYS A 42 -17.66 -7.26 21.27
C LYS A 42 -16.33 -6.53 21.46
N ALA A 43 -15.40 -6.66 20.52
CA ALA A 43 -14.10 -5.98 20.56
C ALA A 43 -14.22 -4.45 20.50
N ALA A 44 -15.15 -3.93 19.69
CA ALA A 44 -15.45 -2.50 19.60
C ALA A 44 -16.33 -1.95 20.75
N GLY A 45 -16.85 -2.84 21.64
CA GLY A 45 -17.73 -2.42 22.73
C GLY A 45 -19.11 -1.92 22.27
N VAL A 46 -19.62 -2.41 21.13
CA VAL A 46 -20.88 -1.98 20.53
C VAL A 46 -21.86 -3.15 20.34
N ASN A 47 -23.16 -2.83 20.13
CA ASN A 47 -24.16 -3.84 19.80
C ASN A 47 -24.02 -4.28 18.33
N ARG A 48 -24.15 -5.60 18.07
CA ARG A 48 -24.13 -6.18 16.73
C ARG A 48 -25.13 -5.51 15.77
N THR A 49 -26.32 -5.17 16.26
CA THR A 49 -27.36 -4.48 15.46
C THR A 49 -26.84 -3.14 14.93
N LEU A 50 -26.06 -2.44 15.74
CA LEU A 50 -25.46 -1.17 15.36
C LEU A 50 -24.41 -1.36 14.25
N VAL A 51 -23.61 -2.44 14.30
CA VAL A 51 -22.67 -2.79 13.21
C VAL A 51 -23.40 -3.03 11.90
N TYR A 52 -24.50 -3.80 11.91
CA TYR A 52 -25.30 -3.99 10.69
C TYR A 52 -25.97 -2.72 10.19
N HIS A 53 -26.42 -1.87 11.08
CA HIS A 53 -27.02 -0.59 10.71
C HIS A 53 -26.03 0.35 10.01
N HIS A 54 -24.78 0.38 10.49
CA HIS A 54 -23.74 1.23 9.90
C HIS A 54 -23.17 0.69 8.58
N PHE A 55 -22.94 -0.61 8.51
CA PHE A 55 -22.14 -1.19 7.42
C PHE A 55 -22.94 -2.11 6.48
N GLY A 56 -24.17 -2.44 6.82
CA GLY A 56 -25.09 -3.26 6.05
C GLY A 56 -24.71 -4.73 5.94
N SER A 57 -23.45 -5.02 5.76
CA SER A 57 -22.92 -6.38 5.59
C SER A 57 -21.47 -6.48 6.07
N ARG A 58 -21.01 -7.74 6.28
CA ARG A 58 -19.60 -8.03 6.54
C ARG A 58 -18.68 -7.44 5.48
N ARG A 59 -19.04 -7.57 4.19
CA ARG A 59 -18.27 -7.02 3.07
C ARG A 59 -18.26 -5.49 3.11
N GLY A 60 -19.39 -4.86 3.46
CA GLY A 60 -19.49 -3.41 3.65
C GLY A 60 -18.58 -2.92 4.77
N LEU A 61 -18.56 -3.61 5.91
CA LEU A 61 -17.70 -3.31 7.03
C LEU A 61 -16.22 -3.41 6.66
N LEU A 62 -15.80 -4.52 6.02
CA LEU A 62 -14.42 -4.70 5.55
C LEU A 62 -13.98 -3.60 4.62
N ARG A 63 -14.79 -3.27 3.61
CA ARG A 63 -14.50 -2.18 2.67
C ARG A 63 -14.38 -0.82 3.36
N SER A 64 -15.23 -0.56 4.34
CA SER A 64 -15.19 0.69 5.10
C SER A 64 -13.93 0.79 5.95
N ALA A 65 -13.60 -0.26 6.70
CA ALA A 65 -12.40 -0.32 7.54
C ALA A 65 -11.12 -0.12 6.73
N ILE A 66 -10.99 -0.81 5.60
CA ILE A 66 -9.83 -0.67 4.73
C ILE A 66 -9.74 0.74 4.15
N LYS A 67 -10.85 1.32 3.69
CA LYS A 67 -10.87 2.70 3.19
C LYS A 67 -10.51 3.72 4.27
N HIS A 68 -10.93 3.48 5.51
CA HIS A 68 -10.58 4.32 6.66
C HIS A 68 -9.08 4.30 6.92
N GLU A 69 -8.48 3.12 6.99
CA GLU A 69 -7.04 2.94 7.20
C GLU A 69 -6.22 3.58 6.09
N LEU A 70 -6.61 3.38 4.83
CA LEU A 70 -5.92 3.98 3.70
C LEU A 70 -5.99 5.51 3.71
N ARG A 71 -7.11 6.10 4.15
CA ARG A 71 -7.21 7.57 4.33
C ARG A 71 -6.26 8.07 5.40
N LYS A 72 -6.16 7.37 6.56
CA LYS A 72 -5.20 7.73 7.62
C LYS A 72 -3.76 7.75 7.09
N ARG A 73 -3.38 6.78 6.25
CA ARG A 73 -2.01 6.62 5.74
C ARG A 73 -1.68 7.53 4.56
N HIS A 74 -2.66 7.90 3.73
CA HIS A 74 -2.44 8.75 2.55
C HIS A 74 -1.84 10.13 2.90
N VAL A 75 -2.01 10.60 4.13
CA VAL A 75 -1.42 11.84 4.63
C VAL A 75 0.10 11.75 4.83
N GLN A 76 0.71 10.56 4.84
CA GLN A 76 2.08 10.34 5.30
C GLN A 76 3.12 10.06 4.20
N THR A 77 2.73 9.70 2.98
CA THR A 77 3.68 9.36 1.92
C THR A 77 3.80 10.46 0.88
N LYS A 78 4.72 11.40 1.10
CA LYS A 78 5.14 12.34 0.04
C LYS A 78 6.13 11.65 -0.88
N THR A 79 5.80 11.53 -2.15
CA THR A 79 6.76 11.12 -3.18
C THR A 79 7.80 12.23 -3.34
N PRO A 80 9.11 11.94 -3.27
CA PRO A 80 10.14 12.95 -3.47
C PRO A 80 9.97 13.63 -4.84
N ASN A 81 9.99 14.96 -4.85
CA ASN A 81 9.84 15.73 -6.08
C ASN A 81 11.19 16.03 -6.75
N GLU A 82 12.29 15.62 -6.15
CA GLU A 82 13.63 15.84 -6.70
C GLU A 82 13.92 14.88 -7.85
N PRO A 83 14.71 15.32 -8.87
CA PRO A 83 15.22 14.41 -9.88
C PRO A 83 16.04 13.30 -9.26
N MET A 84 15.82 12.06 -9.70
CA MET A 84 16.59 10.91 -9.20
C MET A 84 16.68 9.81 -10.25
N ARG A 85 17.75 9.01 -10.17
CA ARG A 85 17.91 7.81 -11.01
C ARG A 85 16.77 6.82 -10.75
N LEU A 86 16.42 6.05 -11.77
CA LEU A 86 15.29 5.11 -11.68
C LEU A 86 15.48 4.09 -10.55
N GLY A 87 16.66 3.50 -10.39
CA GLY A 87 16.93 2.55 -9.32
C GLY A 87 16.74 3.14 -7.93
N ALA A 88 17.25 4.36 -7.70
CA ALA A 88 17.04 5.08 -6.45
C ALA A 88 15.54 5.37 -6.19
N ARG A 89 14.78 5.71 -7.22
CA ARG A 89 13.33 5.93 -7.14
C ARG A 89 12.57 4.65 -6.77
N VAL A 90 12.92 3.53 -7.41
CA VAL A 90 12.33 2.21 -7.13
C VAL A 90 12.66 1.77 -5.71
N ALA A 91 13.92 1.89 -5.29
CA ALA A 91 14.35 1.57 -3.92
C ALA A 91 13.65 2.45 -2.87
N HIS A 92 13.47 3.75 -3.16
CA HIS A 92 12.71 4.64 -2.28
C HIS A 92 11.25 4.19 -2.15
N GLY A 93 10.60 3.86 -3.27
CA GLY A 93 9.22 3.36 -3.30
C GLY A 93 9.06 2.07 -2.50
N LEU A 94 10.00 1.13 -2.63
CA LEU A 94 9.99 -0.11 -1.84
C LEU A 94 10.13 0.18 -0.35
N ARG A 95 11.11 1.00 0.08
CA ARG A 95 11.27 1.36 1.50
C ARG A 95 9.99 1.99 2.08
N ALA A 96 9.35 2.89 1.33
CA ALA A 96 8.09 3.51 1.75
C ALA A 96 6.95 2.48 1.90
N LEU A 97 6.86 1.49 1.01
CA LEU A 97 5.88 0.40 1.11
C LEU A 97 6.14 -0.51 2.30
N LEU A 98 7.40 -0.86 2.56
CA LEU A 98 7.79 -1.71 3.70
C LEU A 98 7.48 -1.04 5.04
N GLN A 99 7.64 0.29 5.13
CA GLN A 99 7.26 1.08 6.30
C GLN A 99 5.74 1.29 6.40
N GLY A 100 5.02 1.22 5.29
CA GLY A 100 3.58 1.47 5.21
C GLY A 100 2.69 0.37 5.82
N GLY A 101 3.26 -0.73 6.31
CA GLY A 101 2.54 -1.84 6.96
C GLY A 101 1.51 -2.52 6.03
N SER A 102 0.34 -2.87 6.56
CA SER A 102 -0.68 -3.68 5.88
C SER A 102 -1.46 -2.99 4.75
N SER A 103 -1.21 -1.71 4.46
CA SER A 103 -2.01 -0.93 3.48
C SER A 103 -2.06 -1.55 2.09
N LEU A 104 -0.90 -2.01 1.57
CA LEU A 104 -0.84 -2.65 0.26
C LEU A 104 -1.62 -3.95 0.25
N ARG A 105 -1.47 -4.80 1.29
CA ARG A 105 -2.20 -6.06 1.45
C ARG A 105 -3.71 -5.82 1.46
N LEU A 106 -4.18 -4.83 2.21
CA LEU A 106 -5.59 -4.47 2.31
C LEU A 106 -6.14 -3.93 0.99
N THR A 107 -5.39 -3.08 0.28
CA THR A 107 -5.78 -2.58 -1.04
C THR A 107 -5.88 -3.72 -2.05
N THR A 108 -4.90 -4.63 -2.05
CA THR A 108 -4.90 -5.82 -2.92
C THR A 108 -6.13 -6.70 -2.67
N LEU A 109 -6.49 -6.94 -1.41
CA LEU A 109 -7.70 -7.70 -1.07
C LEU A 109 -8.98 -7.04 -1.60
N LEU A 110 -9.09 -5.71 -1.54
CA LEU A 110 -10.22 -4.99 -2.13
C LEU A 110 -10.30 -5.18 -3.64
N HIS A 111 -9.16 -5.12 -4.34
CA HIS A 111 -9.14 -5.34 -5.79
C HIS A 111 -9.47 -6.77 -6.15
N LEU A 112 -8.96 -7.76 -5.43
CA LEU A 112 -9.31 -9.17 -5.61
C LEU A 112 -10.81 -9.43 -5.33
N ASP A 113 -11.43 -8.64 -4.46
CA ASP A 113 -12.89 -8.64 -4.20
C ASP A 113 -13.69 -7.84 -5.26
N GLY A 114 -13.07 -7.41 -6.34
CA GLY A 114 -13.71 -6.67 -7.43
C GLY A 114 -14.02 -5.20 -7.11
N SER A 115 -13.34 -4.60 -6.14
CA SER A 115 -13.47 -3.16 -5.88
C SER A 115 -12.60 -2.36 -6.85
N THR A 116 -13.15 -1.28 -7.40
CA THR A 116 -12.41 -0.35 -8.26
C THR A 116 -11.76 0.80 -7.50
N ALA A 117 -11.97 0.89 -6.20
CA ALA A 117 -11.42 1.92 -5.33
C ALA A 117 -11.03 1.33 -3.96
N PRO A 118 -9.94 1.79 -3.34
CA PRO A 118 -9.01 2.83 -3.80
C PRO A 118 -8.10 2.39 -4.96
N ARG A 119 -7.44 3.35 -5.63
CA ARG A 119 -6.44 3.02 -6.68
C ARG A 119 -5.27 2.25 -6.07
N LEU A 120 -4.78 1.22 -6.74
CA LEU A 120 -3.58 0.48 -6.33
C LEU A 120 -2.33 1.38 -6.37
N MET A 121 -2.25 2.23 -7.39
CA MET A 121 -1.20 3.24 -7.57
C MET A 121 -1.79 4.65 -7.41
N PRO A 122 -1.98 5.16 -6.18
CA PRO A 122 -2.65 6.44 -5.95
C PRO A 122 -1.87 7.64 -6.50
N ASN A 123 -0.54 7.54 -6.57
CA ASN A 123 0.37 8.60 -7.02
C ASN A 123 0.83 8.41 -8.49
N ALA A 124 0.17 7.54 -9.28
CA ALA A 124 0.62 7.22 -10.64
C ALA A 124 0.83 8.46 -11.50
N GLU A 125 -0.10 9.41 -11.52
CA GLU A 125 -0.01 10.62 -12.32
C GLU A 125 1.24 11.46 -11.97
N THR A 126 1.49 11.67 -10.67
CA THR A 126 2.68 12.39 -10.19
C THR A 126 3.96 11.63 -10.54
N THR A 127 3.96 10.31 -10.37
CA THR A 127 5.12 9.46 -10.67
C THR A 127 5.44 9.47 -12.17
N LEU A 128 4.45 9.41 -13.05
CA LEU A 128 4.65 9.49 -14.50
C LEU A 128 5.28 10.81 -14.90
N LEU A 129 4.80 11.94 -14.38
CA LEU A 129 5.41 13.25 -14.63
C LEU A 129 6.88 13.33 -14.15
N GLN A 130 7.17 12.72 -13.00
CA GLN A 130 8.54 12.66 -12.49
C GLN A 130 9.44 11.78 -13.36
N LEU A 131 8.95 10.64 -13.83
CA LEU A 131 9.71 9.75 -14.72
C LEU A 131 9.99 10.40 -16.09
N GLU A 132 9.02 11.13 -16.66
CA GLU A 132 9.23 11.92 -17.87
C GLU A 132 10.33 12.98 -17.70
N ARG A 133 10.28 13.72 -16.60
CA ARG A 133 11.33 14.68 -16.25
C ARG A 133 12.68 14.00 -16.08
N ASP A 134 12.74 12.88 -15.33
CA ASP A 134 13.96 12.17 -15.05
C ASP A 134 14.55 11.53 -16.32
N ARG A 135 13.72 11.11 -17.28
CA ARG A 135 14.12 10.68 -18.62
C ARG A 135 14.76 11.80 -19.39
N ALA A 136 14.14 12.98 -19.41
CA ALA A 136 14.69 14.15 -20.09
C ALA A 136 16.07 14.61 -19.53
N LEU A 137 16.36 14.23 -18.28
CA LEU A 137 17.64 14.48 -17.60
C LEU A 137 18.64 13.31 -17.74
N GLY A 138 18.31 12.24 -18.48
CA GLY A 138 19.16 11.06 -18.60
C GLY A 138 19.27 10.21 -17.33
N LEU A 139 18.33 10.36 -16.39
CA LEU A 139 18.29 9.64 -15.11
C LEU A 139 17.42 8.37 -15.15
N THR A 140 16.71 8.16 -16.24
CA THR A 140 15.86 6.99 -16.50
C THR A 140 16.26 6.41 -17.86
N PRO A 141 16.20 5.09 -18.07
CA PRO A 141 16.45 4.49 -19.36
C PRO A 141 15.62 5.15 -20.47
N ASP A 142 16.21 5.25 -21.66
CA ASP A 142 15.51 5.77 -22.82
C ASP A 142 14.41 4.77 -23.22
N THR A 143 13.17 5.18 -23.07
CA THR A 143 11.98 4.39 -23.40
C THR A 143 10.84 5.32 -23.84
N ASP A 144 10.10 4.88 -24.83
CA ASP A 144 8.92 5.59 -25.32
C ASP A 144 7.65 5.25 -24.51
N ASP A 145 7.73 4.25 -23.61
CA ASP A 145 6.58 3.77 -22.81
C ASP A 145 6.85 3.89 -21.32
N ILE A 146 6.79 5.12 -20.82
CA ILE A 146 6.91 5.40 -19.39
C ILE A 146 5.81 4.73 -18.55
N PRO A 147 4.53 4.67 -18.98
CA PRO A 147 3.52 3.89 -18.26
C PRO A 147 3.87 2.41 -18.09
N ALA A 148 4.36 1.73 -19.15
CA ALA A 148 4.78 0.34 -19.05
C ALA A 148 6.00 0.15 -18.15
N LEU A 149 6.99 1.04 -18.24
CA LEU A 149 8.13 1.06 -17.32
C LEU A 149 7.65 1.17 -15.85
N HIS A 150 6.75 2.13 -15.55
CA HIS A 150 6.19 2.29 -14.21
C HIS A 150 5.45 1.02 -13.75
N ALA A 151 4.59 0.46 -14.59
CA ALA A 151 3.83 -0.73 -14.25
C ALA A 151 4.74 -1.94 -13.97
N SER A 152 5.81 -2.12 -14.74
CA SER A 152 6.73 -3.26 -14.61
C SER A 152 7.49 -3.23 -13.29
N TYR A 153 8.10 -2.11 -12.91
CA TYR A 153 8.79 -2.05 -11.63
C TYR A 153 7.82 -2.03 -10.44
N ALA A 154 6.65 -1.40 -10.59
CA ALA A 154 5.61 -1.42 -9.56
C ALA A 154 5.13 -2.84 -9.27
N ALA A 155 4.96 -3.68 -10.29
CA ALA A 155 4.61 -5.09 -10.13
C ALA A 155 5.66 -5.85 -9.30
N GLY A 156 6.95 -5.65 -9.57
CA GLY A 156 8.03 -6.25 -8.80
C GLY A 156 8.05 -5.79 -7.33
N VAL A 157 7.98 -4.49 -7.13
CA VAL A 157 7.99 -3.86 -5.80
C VAL A 157 6.76 -4.29 -4.98
N TYR A 158 5.56 -4.27 -5.56
CA TYR A 158 4.33 -4.70 -4.89
C TYR A 158 4.32 -6.20 -4.62
N GLY A 159 4.77 -7.01 -5.58
CA GLY A 159 4.90 -8.46 -5.41
C GLY A 159 5.81 -8.81 -4.24
N TYR A 160 7.00 -8.19 -4.18
CA TYR A 160 7.89 -8.38 -3.05
C TYR A 160 7.27 -7.92 -1.73
N ALA A 161 6.74 -6.71 -1.66
CA ALA A 161 6.16 -6.17 -0.44
C ALA A 161 4.97 -6.99 0.11
N LEU A 162 4.19 -7.63 -0.78
CA LEU A 162 3.08 -8.51 -0.40
C LEU A 162 3.55 -9.87 0.16
N PHE A 163 4.63 -10.42 -0.38
CA PHE A 163 5.06 -11.80 -0.11
C PHE A 163 6.41 -11.89 0.59
N ARG A 164 6.99 -10.78 1.06
CA ARG A 164 8.34 -10.74 1.65
C ARG A 164 8.57 -11.79 2.76
N GLU A 165 7.58 -11.97 3.64
CA GLU A 165 7.64 -12.96 4.73
C GLU A 165 7.64 -14.41 4.20
N VAL A 166 6.92 -14.64 3.10
CA VAL A 166 6.91 -15.94 2.42
C VAL A 166 8.25 -16.20 1.75
N PHE A 167 8.78 -15.20 1.01
CA PHE A 167 10.10 -15.31 0.39
C PHE A 167 11.21 -15.51 1.43
N ALA A 168 11.19 -14.76 2.52
CA ALA A 168 12.17 -14.87 3.59
C ALA A 168 12.17 -16.29 4.18
N ARG A 169 11.00 -16.82 4.52
CA ARG A 169 10.83 -18.19 5.02
C ARG A 169 11.33 -19.24 4.02
N ASP A 170 10.93 -19.13 2.76
CA ASP A 170 11.24 -20.12 1.73
C ASP A 170 12.71 -20.10 1.34
N LEU A 171 13.39 -18.96 1.52
CA LEU A 171 14.84 -18.79 1.30
C LEU A 171 15.68 -19.02 2.55
N GLY A 172 15.07 -19.16 3.73
CA GLY A 172 15.79 -19.31 5.00
C GLY A 172 16.58 -18.07 5.40
N ILE A 173 16.06 -16.87 5.09
CA ILE A 173 16.72 -15.58 5.36
C ILE A 173 15.79 -14.78 6.28
N GLU A 174 16.38 -14.03 7.23
CA GLU A 174 15.60 -13.10 8.05
C GLU A 174 14.96 -11.99 7.19
N VAL A 175 13.73 -11.59 7.54
CA VAL A 175 12.92 -10.67 6.71
C VAL A 175 13.63 -9.34 6.49
N GLU A 176 14.21 -8.77 7.55
CA GLU A 176 14.89 -7.48 7.51
C GLU A 176 16.17 -7.55 6.65
N GLU A 177 16.89 -8.66 6.71
CA GLU A 177 18.05 -8.89 5.85
C GLU A 177 17.63 -9.00 4.39
N LEU A 178 16.58 -9.76 4.11
CA LEU A 178 16.06 -9.91 2.75
C LEU A 178 15.55 -8.58 2.20
N ASP A 179 14.84 -7.77 3.01
CA ASP A 179 14.38 -6.42 2.64
C ASP A 179 15.52 -5.52 2.18
N ALA A 180 16.62 -5.51 2.92
CA ALA A 180 17.83 -4.73 2.56
C ALA A 180 18.46 -5.22 1.26
N ARG A 181 18.61 -6.54 1.09
CA ARG A 181 19.21 -7.17 -0.09
C ARG A 181 18.37 -6.93 -1.35
N VAL A 182 17.04 -7.09 -1.26
CA VAL A 182 16.12 -6.87 -2.38
C VAL A 182 16.07 -5.39 -2.76
N THR A 183 16.07 -4.47 -1.77
CA THR A 183 16.13 -3.03 -2.04
C THR A 183 17.39 -2.67 -2.83
N ALA A 184 18.56 -3.16 -2.40
CA ALA A 184 19.82 -2.94 -3.11
C ALA A 184 19.85 -3.61 -4.50
N GLN A 185 19.17 -4.75 -4.66
CA GLN A 185 19.07 -5.43 -5.94
C GLN A 185 18.18 -4.65 -6.93
N PHE A 186 17.05 -4.10 -6.49
CA PHE A 186 16.23 -3.24 -7.34
C PHE A 186 16.98 -1.98 -7.77
N GLU A 187 17.73 -1.35 -6.85
CA GLU A 187 18.54 -0.18 -7.19
C GLU A 187 19.53 -0.49 -8.31
N ARG A 188 20.26 -1.62 -8.23
CA ARG A 188 21.20 -2.06 -9.26
C ARG A 188 20.56 -2.47 -10.58
N LEU A 189 19.39 -3.12 -10.52
CA LEU A 189 18.68 -3.58 -11.74
C LEU A 189 18.21 -2.41 -12.61
N TYR A 190 17.81 -1.31 -12.00
CA TYR A 190 17.28 -0.16 -12.71
C TYR A 190 18.31 0.97 -12.91
N ASP A 191 19.47 0.88 -12.28
CA ASP A 191 20.61 1.75 -12.49
C ASP A 191 21.86 0.89 -12.79
N PRO A 192 21.95 0.22 -13.93
CA PRO A 192 23.14 -0.55 -14.27
C PRO A 192 24.36 0.38 -14.28
N VAL A 193 25.34 0.05 -13.44
CA VAL A 193 26.62 0.75 -13.42
C VAL A 193 27.35 0.43 -14.69
N GLY A 194 27.50 1.42 -15.59
CA GLY A 194 28.51 1.43 -16.61
C GLY A 194 28.17 0.80 -17.95
N GLU A 195 27.59 1.58 -18.84
CA GLU A 195 27.87 1.57 -20.27
C GLU A 195 28.06 3.02 -20.77
N SER A 196 28.98 3.76 -20.17
CA SER A 196 29.34 5.06 -20.69
C SER A 196 30.76 5.44 -20.34
N ALA A 197 31.75 4.68 -20.83
CA ALA A 197 33.12 5.14 -20.92
C ALA A 197 33.97 4.31 -21.90
N ASP A 198 33.42 3.90 -23.06
CA ASP A 198 34.27 3.36 -24.13
C ASP A 198 33.61 3.53 -25.51
N LYS A 199 33.32 4.79 -25.86
CA LYS A 199 33.07 5.20 -27.22
C LYS A 199 33.73 6.55 -27.48
N ASP A 200 35.03 6.62 -27.27
CA ASP A 200 35.93 7.60 -27.88
C ASP A 200 37.34 6.99 -27.92
N GLU A 201 37.59 6.13 -28.88
CA GLU A 201 38.87 5.93 -29.57
C GLU A 201 38.65 5.66 -31.05
#